data_66b0b9fcbd8fa0b77d7859ea9360409c
#
_entry.id   66b0b9fcbd8fa0b77d7859ea9360409c
#
_cell.length_a   1.000
_cell.length_b   1.000
_cell.length_c   1.000
_cell.angle_alpha   90.00
_cell.angle_beta   90.00
_cell.angle_gamma   90.00
#
_symmetry.space_group_name_H-M   'P 1'
#
loop_
_entity.id
_entity.type
_entity.pdbx_description
1 polymer ?
#
loop_
_entity_poly.entity_id
_entity_poly.type
_entity_poly.pdbx_seq_one_letter_code
_entity_poly.pdbx_strand_id
1 'polypeptide(L)'
;EAGDVLRVEKLAAEAGETVQFNDILMVGATVGAPLVAGAAVQATVIDQIKGEKVIHFVKRRRKHGSQRTKGHRQSLTLVRITEILEKGGDKSGVKAAIGSGSAPVEAAPAPAAKAPKKAAAKKAAPATE
;
A
#
# COMPACT_ATOMS: atom_id res chain seq x y z
N GLU A 1 -15.81 13.53 9.82
CA GLU A 1 -16.38 14.72 9.18
C GLU A 1 -15.55 15.11 7.95
N ALA A 2 -16.10 16.01 7.12
CA ALA A 2 -15.32 16.58 6.02
C ALA A 2 -14.14 17.39 6.58
N GLY A 3 -12.95 17.19 6.06
CA GLY A 3 -11.72 17.80 6.56
C GLY A 3 -10.89 16.92 7.48
N ASP A 4 -11.45 15.82 7.96
CA ASP A 4 -10.71 14.87 8.81
C ASP A 4 -9.55 14.23 8.08
N VAL A 5 -8.45 14.04 8.81
CA VAL A 5 -7.26 13.34 8.31
C VAL A 5 -7.14 11.99 8.97
N LEU A 6 -7.13 10.93 8.18
CA LEU A 6 -7.13 9.55 8.65
C LEU A 6 -5.92 8.78 8.10
N ARG A 7 -5.45 7.82 8.89
CA ARG A 7 -4.47 6.82 8.45
C ARG A 7 -5.21 5.53 8.14
N VAL A 8 -5.11 5.09 6.91
CA VAL A 8 -5.73 3.84 6.45
C VAL A 8 -4.66 2.88 5.93
N GLU A 9 -5.01 1.61 5.77
CA GLU A 9 -4.13 0.65 5.12
C GLU A 9 -3.78 1.10 3.70
N LYS A 10 -2.65 0.63 3.20
CA LYS A 10 -2.10 1.09 1.93
C LYS A 10 -3.08 0.95 0.77
N LEU A 11 -3.44 2.07 0.16
CA LEU A 11 -4.26 2.14 -1.04
C LEU A 11 -3.40 2.16 -2.32
N ALA A 12 -3.98 1.68 -3.43
CA ALA A 12 -3.39 1.74 -4.75
C ALA A 12 -3.65 3.12 -5.38
N ALA A 13 -3.12 4.16 -4.76
CA ALA A 13 -3.27 5.55 -5.19
C ALA A 13 -1.99 6.33 -4.87
N GLU A 14 -1.72 7.35 -5.67
CA GLU A 14 -0.58 8.25 -5.45
C GLU A 14 -0.97 9.49 -4.63
N ALA A 15 0.03 10.19 -4.10
CA ALA A 15 -0.19 11.44 -3.39
C ALA A 15 -0.85 12.48 -4.32
N GLY A 16 -1.92 13.11 -3.84
CA GLY A 16 -2.72 14.08 -4.60
C GLY A 16 -3.90 13.48 -5.37
N GLU A 17 -4.00 12.15 -5.51
CA GLU A 17 -5.18 11.53 -6.11
C GLU A 17 -6.40 11.60 -5.19
N THR A 18 -7.57 11.74 -5.81
CA THR A 18 -8.85 11.60 -5.10
C THR A 18 -9.35 10.16 -5.27
N VAL A 19 -9.72 9.55 -4.17
CA VAL A 19 -10.28 8.19 -4.11
C VAL A 19 -11.65 8.22 -3.47
N GLN A 20 -12.49 7.26 -3.82
CA GLN A 20 -13.84 7.15 -3.30
C GLN A 20 -14.07 5.82 -2.62
N PHE A 21 -14.60 5.87 -1.41
CA PHE A 21 -15.05 4.70 -0.66
C PHE A 21 -16.54 4.50 -0.93
N ASN A 22 -16.89 3.38 -1.52
CA ASN A 22 -18.27 3.07 -1.94
C ASN A 22 -19.03 2.21 -0.92
N ASP A 23 -18.30 1.47 -0.08
CA ASP A 23 -18.90 0.55 0.90
C ASP A 23 -19.22 1.30 2.19
N ILE A 24 -20.37 1.94 2.23
CA ILE A 24 -20.82 2.73 3.38
C ILE A 24 -21.86 1.95 4.17
N LEU A 25 -21.55 1.71 5.44
CA LEU A 25 -22.41 0.94 6.35
C LEU A 25 -23.49 1.82 6.99
N MET A 26 -23.18 3.07 7.28
CA MET A 26 -24.07 4.01 7.94
C MET A 26 -23.76 5.44 7.56
N VAL A 27 -24.80 6.25 7.36
CA VAL A 27 -24.70 7.70 7.14
C VAL A 27 -25.71 8.39 8.04
N GLY A 28 -25.23 9.17 9.04
CA GLY A 28 -26.10 9.82 10.02
C GLY A 28 -26.98 8.81 10.75
N ALA A 29 -28.28 8.93 10.61
CA ALA A 29 -29.27 8.01 11.20
C ALA A 29 -29.65 6.83 10.28
N THR A 30 -29.20 6.84 9.02
CA THR A 30 -29.53 5.79 8.05
C THR A 30 -28.52 4.64 8.16
N VAL A 31 -29.00 3.47 8.54
CA VAL A 31 -28.20 2.24 8.63
C VAL A 31 -28.43 1.39 7.38
N GLY A 32 -27.35 0.91 6.79
CA GLY A 32 -27.40 0.03 5.61
C GLY A 32 -27.78 -1.40 5.98
N ALA A 33 -28.40 -2.09 5.03
CA ALA A 33 -28.72 -3.50 5.15
C ALA A 33 -28.19 -4.29 3.93
N PRO A 34 -26.93 -4.65 3.86
CA PRO A 34 -25.77 -4.31 4.72
C PRO A 34 -25.13 -2.95 4.43
N LEU A 35 -25.33 -2.38 3.23
CA LEU A 35 -24.74 -1.14 2.75
C LEU A 35 -25.82 -0.09 2.43
N VAL A 36 -25.47 1.16 2.55
CA VAL A 36 -26.33 2.28 2.12
C VAL A 36 -26.14 2.51 0.63
N ALA A 37 -27.18 2.27 -0.16
CA ALA A 37 -27.14 2.42 -1.61
C ALA A 37 -26.89 3.88 -2.03
N GLY A 38 -25.94 4.09 -2.92
CA GLY A 38 -25.60 5.40 -3.46
C GLY A 38 -24.82 6.33 -2.54
N ALA A 39 -24.55 5.93 -1.30
CA ALA A 39 -23.67 6.69 -0.41
C ALA A 39 -22.20 6.43 -0.77
N ALA A 40 -21.38 7.47 -0.63
CA ALA A 40 -19.95 7.37 -0.85
C ALA A 40 -19.19 8.43 -0.06
N VAL A 41 -17.94 8.17 0.23
CA VAL A 41 -17.03 9.13 0.85
C VAL A 41 -15.84 9.37 -0.07
N GLN A 42 -15.63 10.63 -0.41
CA GLN A 42 -14.47 11.05 -1.19
C GLN A 42 -13.35 11.53 -0.28
N ALA A 43 -12.14 11.13 -0.59
CA ALA A 43 -10.96 11.53 0.14
C ALA A 43 -9.78 11.78 -0.81
N THR A 44 -8.98 12.78 -0.48
CA THR A 44 -7.74 13.06 -1.19
C THR A 44 -6.59 12.39 -0.46
N VAL A 45 -5.77 11.66 -1.18
CA VAL A 45 -4.54 11.05 -0.65
C VAL A 45 -3.51 12.16 -0.43
N ILE A 46 -3.07 12.33 0.80
CA ILE A 46 -2.03 13.31 1.15
C ILE A 46 -0.66 12.70 0.86
N ASP A 47 -0.40 11.51 1.41
CA ASP A 47 0.90 10.85 1.26
C ASP A 47 0.80 9.34 1.60
N GLN A 48 1.79 8.60 1.13
CA GLN A 48 2.03 7.21 1.49
C GLN A 48 3.09 7.16 2.58
N ILE A 49 2.68 6.88 3.81
CA ILE A 49 3.55 6.92 4.99
C ILE A 49 3.89 5.51 5.49
N LYS A 50 4.89 5.43 6.35
CA LYS A 50 5.20 4.21 7.11
C LYS A 50 5.00 4.48 8.59
N GLY A 51 4.36 3.54 9.26
CA GLY A 51 4.18 3.55 10.70
C GLY A 51 5.50 3.45 11.47
N GLU A 52 5.41 3.45 12.78
CA GLU A 52 6.54 3.23 13.67
C GLU A 52 7.14 1.84 13.48
N LYS A 53 8.44 1.71 13.74
CA LYS A 53 9.10 0.42 13.67
C LYS A 53 8.74 -0.43 14.87
N VAL A 54 8.07 -1.53 14.61
CA VAL A 54 7.76 -2.55 15.63
C VAL A 54 8.88 -3.58 15.62
N ILE A 55 9.50 -3.80 16.77
CA ILE A 55 10.60 -4.74 16.94
C ILE A 55 10.06 -6.09 17.41
N HIS A 56 10.28 -7.12 16.60
CA HIS A 56 10.01 -8.51 16.95
C HIS A 56 11.32 -9.14 17.43
N PHE A 57 11.52 -9.15 18.74
CA PHE A 57 12.69 -9.77 19.37
C PHE A 57 12.33 -11.18 19.84
N VAL A 58 13.08 -12.16 19.36
CA VAL A 58 12.91 -13.57 19.72
C VAL A 58 14.18 -14.10 20.32
N LYS A 59 14.10 -14.70 21.51
CA LYS A 59 15.19 -15.34 22.21
C LYS A 59 14.72 -16.70 22.75
N ARG A 60 15.56 -17.72 22.62
CA ARG A 60 15.28 -19.02 23.24
C ARG A 60 15.43 -18.92 24.76
N ARG A 61 14.58 -19.64 25.47
CA ARG A 61 14.70 -19.78 26.92
C ARG A 61 15.86 -20.70 27.25
N ARG A 62 16.61 -20.40 28.31
CA ARG A 62 17.69 -21.19 28.92
C ARG A 62 18.79 -21.62 27.93
N LYS A 63 20.03 -21.58 28.36
CA LYS A 63 21.27 -22.18 27.79
C LYS A 63 21.51 -22.02 26.28
N HIS A 64 20.59 -21.47 25.50
CA HIS A 64 20.72 -21.28 24.07
C HIS A 64 21.01 -19.81 23.77
N GLY A 65 22.16 -19.52 23.18
CA GLY A 65 22.57 -18.16 22.80
C GLY A 65 21.83 -17.58 21.59
N SER A 66 20.84 -18.29 21.05
CA SER A 66 20.12 -17.83 19.87
C SER A 66 19.14 -16.70 20.19
N GLN A 67 19.36 -15.55 19.58
CA GLN A 67 18.45 -14.40 19.62
C GLN A 67 18.34 -13.80 18.22
N ARG A 68 17.16 -13.31 17.87
CA ARG A 68 16.91 -12.67 16.58
C ARG A 68 16.04 -11.44 16.75
N THR A 69 16.34 -10.42 15.99
CA THR A 69 15.55 -9.19 15.93
C THR A 69 15.06 -8.98 14.50
N LYS A 70 13.77 -8.77 14.35
CA LYS A 70 13.16 -8.41 13.08
C LYS A 70 12.34 -7.14 13.28
N GLY A 71 12.59 -6.10 12.48
CA GLY A 71 11.80 -4.88 12.50
C GLY A 71 10.73 -4.92 11.42
N HIS A 72 9.55 -4.36 11.73
CA HIS A 72 8.45 -4.16 10.78
C HIS A 72 7.96 -2.72 10.83
N ARG A 73 7.71 -2.14 9.67
CA ARG A 73 7.01 -0.85 9.51
C ARG A 73 5.84 -1.06 8.58
N GLN A 74 4.62 -0.87 9.09
CA GLN A 74 3.41 -0.96 8.29
C GLN A 74 3.34 0.22 7.32
N SER A 75 3.08 -0.08 6.05
CA SER A 75 2.82 0.95 5.05
C SER A 75 1.37 1.39 5.16
N LEU A 76 1.15 2.68 5.30
CA LEU A 76 -0.16 3.29 5.49
C LEU A 76 -0.34 4.42 4.48
N THR A 77 -1.60 4.75 4.18
CA THR A 77 -1.97 5.91 3.37
C THR A 77 -2.60 6.97 4.27
N LEU A 78 -2.14 8.20 4.17
CA LEU A 78 -2.72 9.34 4.84
C LEU A 78 -3.74 9.98 3.89
N VAL A 79 -5.00 10.00 4.30
CA VAL A 79 -6.09 10.55 3.50
C VAL A 79 -6.80 11.66 4.25
N ARG A 80 -7.25 12.68 3.51
CA ARG A 80 -8.13 13.73 4.01
C ARG A 80 -9.50 13.55 3.40
N ILE A 81 -10.53 13.46 4.22
CA ILE A 81 -11.92 13.41 3.77
C ILE A 81 -12.30 14.76 3.16
N THR A 82 -12.70 14.75 1.91
CA THR A 82 -13.13 15.97 1.20
C THR A 82 -14.63 16.12 1.21
N GLU A 83 -15.36 15.06 0.90
CA GLU A 83 -16.80 15.11 0.77
C GLU A 83 -17.45 13.79 1.22
N ILE A 84 -18.63 13.92 1.82
CA ILE A 84 -19.47 12.79 2.22
C ILE A 84 -20.76 12.89 1.42
N LEU A 85 -20.99 11.94 0.51
CA LEU A 85 -22.16 11.87 -0.34
C LEU A 85 -23.17 10.89 0.27
N GLU A 86 -24.35 11.38 0.62
CA GLU A 86 -25.45 10.53 1.08
C GLU A 86 -26.13 9.78 -0.07
N LYS A 87 -26.12 10.37 -1.28
CA LYS A 87 -26.71 9.83 -2.50
C LYS A 87 -25.89 10.21 -3.73
N GLY A 88 -25.91 9.37 -4.76
CA GLY A 88 -25.30 9.67 -6.05
C GLY A 88 -23.79 9.41 -6.14
N GLY A 89 -23.20 8.71 -5.18
CA GLY A 89 -21.81 8.30 -5.22
C GLY A 89 -21.43 7.50 -6.46
N ASP A 90 -22.35 6.69 -6.97
CA ASP A 90 -22.14 5.88 -8.17
C ASP A 90 -21.89 6.71 -9.45
N LYS A 91 -22.33 7.98 -9.47
CA LYS A 91 -22.25 8.88 -10.62
C LYS A 91 -21.05 9.81 -10.58
N SER A 92 -20.27 9.80 -9.52
CA SER A 92 -19.16 10.75 -9.31
C SER A 92 -17.99 10.57 -10.27
N GLY A 93 -17.82 9.36 -10.83
CA GLY A 93 -16.70 9.03 -11.73
C GLY A 93 -15.32 9.03 -11.07
N VAL A 94 -15.26 9.15 -9.75
CA VAL A 94 -14.02 9.16 -8.99
C VAL A 94 -13.50 7.72 -8.84
N LYS A 95 -12.18 7.55 -8.87
CA LYS A 95 -11.50 6.24 -8.71
C LYS A 95 -11.88 5.59 -7.39
N ALA A 96 -12.37 4.35 -7.44
CA ALA A 96 -12.67 3.59 -6.24
C ALA A 96 -11.40 3.36 -5.39
N ALA A 97 -11.54 3.46 -4.08
CA ALA A 97 -10.47 3.15 -3.15
C ALA A 97 -10.25 1.63 -3.12
N ILE A 98 -9.13 1.18 -3.67
CA ILE A 98 -8.73 -0.23 -3.72
C ILE A 98 -7.47 -0.40 -2.90
N GLY A 99 -7.45 -1.40 -2.01
CA GLY A 99 -6.25 -1.75 -1.26
C GLY A 99 -5.11 -2.18 -2.19
N SER A 100 -3.88 -1.81 -1.89
CA SER A 100 -2.73 -2.13 -2.75
C SER A 100 -2.49 -3.64 -2.92
N GLY A 101 -2.99 -4.46 -1.99
CA GLY A 101 -2.94 -5.92 -2.10
C GLY A 101 -4.07 -6.53 -2.94
N SER A 102 -5.13 -5.76 -3.19
CA SER A 102 -6.31 -6.18 -3.98
C SER A 102 -6.35 -5.52 -5.36
N ALA A 103 -5.43 -4.58 -5.62
CA ALA A 103 -5.33 -3.97 -6.95
C ALA A 103 -4.99 -5.06 -7.98
N PRO A 104 -5.69 -5.10 -9.14
CA PRO A 104 -5.26 -5.96 -10.22
C PRO A 104 -3.81 -5.61 -10.56
N VAL A 105 -2.94 -6.61 -10.52
CA VAL A 105 -1.54 -6.43 -10.92
C VAL A 105 -1.59 -6.19 -12.43
N GLU A 106 -1.62 -4.93 -12.83
CA GLU A 106 -1.30 -4.57 -14.19
C GLU A 106 0.14 -5.05 -14.42
N ALA A 107 0.28 -5.99 -15.35
CA ALA A 107 1.54 -6.69 -15.58
C ALA A 107 2.65 -5.65 -15.77
N ALA A 108 3.44 -5.43 -14.73
CA ALA A 108 4.66 -4.67 -14.86
C ALA A 108 5.45 -5.29 -16.00
N PRO A 109 5.99 -4.51 -16.96
CA PRO A 109 6.84 -5.05 -18.00
C PRO A 109 7.95 -5.86 -17.31
N ALA A 110 8.09 -7.10 -17.74
CA ALA A 110 9.05 -8.04 -17.17
C ALA A 110 10.42 -7.32 -17.04
N PRO A 111 11.10 -7.42 -15.89
CA PRO A 111 12.39 -6.80 -15.75
C PRO A 111 13.30 -7.34 -16.85
N ALA A 112 13.82 -6.45 -17.69
CA ALA A 112 14.72 -6.76 -18.76
C ALA A 112 15.80 -7.72 -18.22
N ALA A 113 15.95 -8.86 -18.88
CA ALA A 113 16.89 -9.90 -18.50
C ALA A 113 18.25 -9.27 -18.24
N LYS A 114 18.79 -9.45 -17.04
CA LYS A 114 20.18 -9.06 -16.71
C LYS A 114 21.09 -9.69 -17.74
N ALA A 115 21.76 -8.86 -18.51
CA ALA A 115 22.79 -9.29 -19.45
C ALA A 115 23.81 -10.21 -18.73
N PRO A 116 24.25 -11.32 -19.34
CA PRO A 116 25.18 -12.22 -18.69
C PRO A 116 26.50 -11.47 -18.42
N LYS A 117 26.98 -11.52 -17.19
CA LYS A 117 28.30 -11.05 -16.82
C LYS A 117 29.32 -11.75 -17.68
N LYS A 118 29.98 -10.97 -18.54
CA LYS A 118 31.10 -11.43 -19.39
C LYS A 118 32.18 -12.00 -18.47
N ALA A 119 32.44 -13.31 -18.59
CA ALA A 119 33.54 -13.95 -17.90
C ALA A 119 34.85 -13.29 -18.31
N ALA A 120 35.64 -12.86 -17.34
CA ALA A 120 36.95 -12.31 -17.56
C ALA A 120 37.85 -13.40 -18.17
N ALA A 121 38.27 -13.17 -19.38
CA ALA A 121 39.22 -14.06 -20.06
C ALA A 121 40.56 -14.01 -19.30
N LYS A 122 41.00 -15.15 -18.82
CA LYS A 122 42.32 -15.36 -18.22
C LYS A 122 43.36 -15.17 -19.31
N LYS A 123 44.12 -14.09 -19.25
CA LYS A 123 45.21 -13.81 -20.19
C LYS A 123 46.32 -14.78 -19.92
N ALA A 124 46.51 -15.72 -20.84
CA ALA A 124 47.70 -16.60 -20.84
C ALA A 124 48.92 -15.76 -21.22
N ALA A 125 49.97 -15.83 -20.43
CA ALA A 125 51.26 -15.23 -20.76
C ALA A 125 51.96 -16.05 -21.88
N PRO A 126 52.59 -15.41 -22.87
CA PRO A 126 53.39 -16.13 -23.84
C PRO A 126 54.71 -16.59 -23.23
N ALA A 127 55.05 -17.87 -23.44
CA ALA A 127 56.36 -18.37 -23.15
C ALA A 127 57.35 -17.76 -24.15
N THR A 128 58.44 -17.21 -23.64
CA THR A 128 59.56 -16.77 -24.47
C THR A 128 60.66 -17.82 -24.36
N GLU A 129 61.11 -18.25 -25.49
CA GLU A 129 62.31 -19.03 -25.70
C GLU A 129 63.54 -18.25 -25.28
#